data_278c86735ed621d2777bab5b36ca81fa
#
_entry.id   278c86735ed621d2777bab5b36ca81fa
#
_cell.length_a   1.000
_cell.length_b   1.000
_cell.length_c   1.000
_cell.angle_alpha   90.00
_cell.angle_beta   90.00
_cell.angle_gamma   90.00
#
_symmetry.space_group_name_H-M   'P 1'
#
loop_
_entity.id
_entity.type
_entity.pdbx_description
1 polymer ?
#
loop_
_entity_poly.entity_id
_entity_poly.type
_entity_poly.pdbx_seq_one_letter_code
_entity_poly.pdbx_strand_id
1 'polypeptide(L)' 'MNGFGEGEGELLTLHYPKPLPMRLDRWLVSQRPEQSRARIQKFIEAGYVRVNGTTGRAKTPLRTGAEIKLWMPP' A
#
# COMPACT_ATOMS: atom_id res chain seq x y z
N MET A 1 -9.67 14.00 12.66
CA MET A 1 -9.52 13.64 11.25
C MET A 1 -8.43 12.61 11.08
N ASN A 2 -8.69 11.56 10.33
CA ASN A 2 -7.72 10.49 10.14
C ASN A 2 -6.93 10.69 8.87
N GLY A 3 -5.72 11.21 9.01
CA GLY A 3 -4.83 11.36 7.89
C GLY A 3 -3.88 10.17 7.76
N PHE A 4 -3.23 10.07 6.62
CA PHE A 4 -2.22 9.06 6.37
C PHE A 4 -1.08 9.23 7.39
N GLY A 5 -0.80 8.14 8.11
CA GLY A 5 0.29 8.13 9.09
C GLY A 5 0.03 8.90 10.37
N GLU A 6 -1.20 9.37 10.59
CA GLU A 6 -1.53 10.13 11.78
C GLU A 6 -2.10 9.23 12.88
N GLY A 7 -1.83 9.60 14.14
CA GLY A 7 -2.36 8.88 15.27
C GLY A 7 -1.71 7.53 15.47
N GLU A 8 -2.40 6.66 16.22
CA GLU A 8 -1.92 5.33 16.49
C GLU A 8 -2.14 4.44 15.28
N GLY A 9 -1.26 3.50 15.10
CA GLY A 9 -1.33 2.57 13.97
C GLY A 9 0.06 2.17 13.56
N GLU A 10 0.16 1.50 12.41
CA GLU A 10 1.44 1.02 11.91
C GLU A 10 1.68 1.58 10.52
N LEU A 11 2.85 2.21 10.33
CA LEU A 11 3.27 2.70 9.03
C LEU A 11 4.38 1.81 8.51
N LEU A 12 4.15 1.18 7.36
CA LEU A 12 5.15 0.34 6.72
C LEU A 12 5.68 1.03 5.48
N THR A 13 6.99 0.94 5.28
CA THR A 13 7.63 1.40 4.05
C THR A 13 8.22 0.19 3.35
N LEU A 14 7.80 -0.02 2.11
CA LEU A 14 8.23 -1.14 1.30
C LEU A 14 8.78 -0.63 -0.02
N HIS A 15 9.65 -1.42 -0.65
CA HIS A 15 10.18 -1.08 -1.97
C HIS A 15 9.92 -2.25 -2.91
N TYR A 16 9.35 -1.95 -4.06
CA TYR A 16 9.01 -2.96 -5.05
C TYR A 16 10.28 -3.46 -5.73
N PRO A 17 10.64 -4.75 -5.58
CA PRO A 17 11.93 -5.22 -6.04
C PRO A 17 11.92 -5.91 -7.41
N LYS A 18 10.73 -6.21 -7.94
CA LYS A 18 10.63 -7.09 -9.11
C LYS A 18 10.93 -6.37 -10.41
N PRO A 19 11.48 -7.07 -11.41
CA PRO A 19 11.82 -6.44 -12.69
C PRO A 19 10.63 -6.13 -13.57
N LEU A 20 9.51 -6.84 -13.39
CA LEU A 20 8.29 -6.61 -14.17
C LEU A 20 7.25 -5.87 -13.35
N PRO A 21 6.46 -4.99 -13.99
CA PRO A 21 5.42 -4.26 -13.26
C PRO A 21 4.34 -5.19 -12.70
N MET A 22 3.76 -4.78 -11.60
CA MET A 22 2.68 -5.51 -10.95
C MET A 22 1.71 -4.50 -10.36
N ARG A 23 0.42 -4.85 -10.28
CA ARG A 23 -0.58 -3.98 -9.67
C ARG A 23 -0.32 -3.83 -8.17
N LEU A 24 -0.53 -2.62 -7.67
CA LEU A 24 -0.34 -2.32 -6.25
C LEU A 24 -1.14 -3.27 -5.36
N ASP A 25 -2.43 -3.46 -5.66
CA ASP A 25 -3.28 -4.28 -4.80
C ASP A 25 -2.81 -5.73 -4.73
N ARG A 26 -2.40 -6.29 -5.85
CA ARG A 26 -1.93 -7.68 -5.88
C ARG A 26 -0.63 -7.85 -5.12
N TRP A 27 0.28 -6.90 -5.28
CA TRP A 27 1.57 -6.97 -4.60
C TRP A 27 1.40 -6.83 -3.08
N LEU A 28 0.53 -5.91 -2.63
CA LEU A 28 0.30 -5.73 -1.20
C LEU A 28 -0.30 -6.99 -0.57
N VAL A 29 -1.23 -7.66 -1.25
CA VAL A 29 -1.79 -8.92 -0.76
C VAL A 29 -0.68 -9.95 -0.56
N SER A 30 0.27 -10.01 -1.48
CA SER A 30 1.39 -10.96 -1.37
C SER A 30 2.35 -10.60 -0.23
N GLN A 31 2.48 -9.31 0.09
CA GLN A 31 3.39 -8.86 1.14
C GLN A 31 2.76 -8.92 2.54
N ARG A 32 1.44 -8.89 2.61
CA ARG A 32 0.73 -8.92 3.89
C ARG A 32 -0.31 -10.04 3.89
N PRO A 33 0.13 -11.29 3.90
CA PRO A 33 -0.80 -12.42 3.80
C PRO A 33 -1.75 -12.55 5.00
N GLU A 34 -1.43 -11.91 6.13
CA GLU A 34 -2.32 -11.92 7.28
C GLU A 34 -3.52 -10.98 7.09
N GLN A 35 -3.46 -10.11 6.07
CA GLN A 35 -4.58 -9.22 5.76
C GLN A 35 -5.40 -9.82 4.62
N SER A 36 -6.71 -9.72 4.71
CA SER A 36 -7.56 -10.19 3.62
C SER A 36 -7.45 -9.26 2.42
N ARG A 37 -7.78 -9.78 1.24
CA ARG A 37 -7.81 -8.97 0.02
C ARG A 37 -8.78 -7.80 0.17
N ALA A 38 -9.93 -8.04 0.77
CA ALA A 38 -10.93 -6.99 0.99
C ALA A 38 -10.38 -5.89 1.90
N ARG A 39 -9.61 -6.27 2.91
CA ARG A 39 -9.04 -5.29 3.84
C ARG A 39 -7.98 -4.44 3.14
N ILE A 40 -7.14 -5.04 2.29
CA ILE A 40 -6.16 -4.30 1.50
C ILE A 40 -6.88 -3.31 0.58
N GLN A 41 -7.97 -3.72 -0.06
CA GLN A 41 -8.75 -2.81 -0.91
C GLN A 41 -9.30 -1.63 -0.11
N LYS A 42 -9.78 -1.87 1.11
CA LYS A 42 -10.27 -0.80 1.95
C LYS A 42 -9.18 0.20 2.33
N PHE A 43 -7.98 -0.28 2.62
CA PHE A 43 -6.85 0.61 2.91
C PHE A 43 -6.54 1.50 1.71
N ILE A 44 -6.54 0.93 0.52
CA ILE A 44 -6.28 1.68 -0.70
C ILE A 44 -7.36 2.73 -0.93
N GLU A 45 -8.63 2.34 -0.80
CA GLU A 45 -9.76 3.26 -1.00
C GLU A 45 -9.79 4.39 0.01
N ALA A 46 -9.32 4.12 1.22
CA ALA A 46 -9.26 5.13 2.27
C ALA A 46 -8.10 6.11 2.11
N GLY A 47 -7.21 5.88 1.12
CA GLY A 47 -6.06 6.73 0.91
C GLY A 47 -4.88 6.40 1.81
N TYR A 48 -4.85 5.20 2.36
CA TYR A 48 -3.81 4.79 3.31
C TYR A 48 -2.59 4.19 2.62
N VAL A 49 -2.56 4.19 1.29
CA VAL A 49 -1.43 3.65 0.55
C VAL A 49 -0.88 4.72 -0.39
N ARG A 50 0.42 4.94 -0.34
CA ARG A 50 1.09 5.90 -1.22
C ARG A 50 2.19 5.21 -1.98
N VAL A 51 2.31 5.58 -3.25
CA VAL A 51 3.35 5.09 -4.14
C VAL A 51 4.17 6.29 -4.58
N ASN A 52 5.46 6.30 -4.21
CA ASN A 52 6.37 7.41 -4.50
C ASN A 52 5.77 8.75 -4.05
N GLY A 53 5.12 8.76 -2.88
CA GLY A 53 4.55 9.96 -2.29
C GLY A 53 3.18 10.35 -2.80
N THR A 54 2.62 9.63 -3.77
CA THR A 54 1.31 9.92 -4.34
C THR A 54 0.31 8.85 -3.92
N THR A 55 -0.93 9.24 -3.64
CA THR A 55 -1.96 8.29 -3.27
C THR A 55 -2.08 7.19 -4.32
N GLY A 56 -1.93 5.94 -3.88
CA GLY A 56 -2.02 4.79 -4.75
C GLY A 56 -3.45 4.33 -4.98
N ARG A 57 -3.67 3.68 -6.11
CA ARG A 57 -4.95 3.05 -6.45
C ARG A 57 -4.73 1.57 -6.65
N ALA A 58 -5.82 0.79 -6.62
CA ALA A 58 -5.71 -0.66 -6.75
C ALA A 58 -4.91 -1.07 -7.99
N LYS A 59 -5.15 -0.40 -9.10
CA LYS A 59 -4.53 -0.74 -10.40
C LYS A 59 -3.22 0.01 -10.66
N THR A 60 -2.73 0.81 -9.70
CA THR A 60 -1.48 1.53 -9.89
C THR A 60 -0.36 0.54 -10.20
N PRO A 61 0.34 0.70 -11.32
CA PRO A 61 1.45 -0.20 -11.64
C PRO A 61 2.67 0.15 -10.80
N LEU A 62 3.29 -0.88 -10.24
CA LEU A 62 4.54 -0.72 -9.48
C LEU A 62 5.71 -1.06 -10.38
N ARG A 63 6.72 -0.21 -10.35
CA ARG A 63 7.95 -0.43 -11.09
C ARG A 63 9.09 -0.66 -10.13
N THR A 64 10.15 -1.32 -10.60
CA THR A 64 11.32 -1.60 -9.78
C THR A 64 11.79 -0.33 -9.05
N GLY A 65 11.96 -0.44 -7.74
CA GLY A 65 12.42 0.66 -6.91
C GLY A 65 11.32 1.57 -6.39
N ALA A 66 10.06 1.35 -6.78
CA ALA A 66 8.96 2.17 -6.27
C ALA A 66 8.87 2.05 -4.75
N GLU A 67 8.70 3.20 -4.08
CA GLU A 67 8.50 3.22 -2.64
C GLU A 67 7.01 3.18 -2.34
N ILE A 68 6.60 2.22 -1.53
CA ILE A 68 5.21 2.07 -1.13
C ILE A 68 5.11 2.28 0.37
N LYS A 69 4.23 3.19 0.78
CA LYS A 69 3.93 3.41 2.19
C LYS A 69 2.51 2.98 2.46
N LEU A 70 2.36 2.10 3.44
CA LEU A 70 1.05 1.58 3.85
C LEU A 70 0.80 1.97 5.29
N TRP A 71 -0.27 2.71 5.50
CA TRP A 71 -0.75 3.08 6.84
C TRP A 71 -1.85 2.11 7.25
N MET A 72 -1.65 1.46 8.38
CA MET A 72 -2.66 0.56 8.93
C MET A 72 -3.12 1.12 10.26
N PRO A 73 -4.33 1.70 10.32
CA PRO A 73 -4.86 2.22 11.58
C PRO A 73 -5.11 1.08 12.58
N PRO A 74 -5.18 1.40 13.88
CA PRO A 74 -5.42 0.40 14.91
C PRO A 74 -6.79 -0.26 14.82
#